data_d961510e43b855638966827841491208
#
_entry.id   d961510e43b855638966827841491208
#
_cell.length_a   1.000
_cell.length_b   1.000
_cell.length_c   1.000
_cell.angle_alpha   90.00
_cell.angle_beta   90.00
_cell.angle_gamma   90.00
#
_symmetry.space_group_name_H-M   'P 1'
#
loop_
_entity.id
_entity.type
_entity.pdbx_description
1 polymer ?
#
loop_
_entity_poly.entity_id
_entity_poly.type
_entity_poly.pdbx_seq_one_letter_code
_entity_poly.pdbx_strand_id
1 'polypeptide(L)'
;MKMVHMKQVFIIVGILFVVMGCSFETKIDIGSGSDDMPRLIVGITIDQMRADYLHRFSPHFSDGGFARLVDGGFTMYDHQYGYAPTYTGPGHASIFTGTTPSINGIVANNWYVREDGVTVYCASDSTVRGVGVDGVDQDGTIYGSAGKMSPTRLVSSTIGDELKLATGLNAKVIGVSLKDRGAILPAGHAADGAYWFYGKDKGHFITSTYYGDELPVWAKSFNEKGEAERLTSLGWDLLRPTDVYASCTPDNNPYEGSFTGEIRPTFPYLLDALKEANGGFDVLKGTPGGNTILVDFALSAIEGEALGQDDVCDMLTMSFSATDYVGHRCGPHAIETMDMYLRLDLELERFFDALDDQVGEGNWTVFLTSDHGGATVPSYGQSIGLPVDYWSHGDMQIRIEENLDQRFGARNWIDNVSNNSIFISEAAYNWADGNTNSPLDGAGLQRYISKLALEEAGIIQSIAEVDLATKASVDPIAERIYAGHMPGVSGDVLLVMKPGWLTYGRTGTTHGSPFAYDTHVPCIFYGAGVKYGATYERTHIRDIAPTMCSIAGLPYPNGTTGKPVSEMFE
;
A
#
# COMPACT_ATOMS: atom_id res chain seq x y z
N MET A 1 72.01 -38.85 45.26
CA MET A 1 71.16 -37.67 45.50
C MET A 1 69.73 -38.09 45.14
N LYS A 2 68.93 -38.24 46.17
CA LYS A 2 67.66 -39.00 46.07
C LYS A 2 66.52 -37.99 45.82
N MET A 3 65.77 -38.25 44.74
CA MET A 3 64.48 -37.61 44.46
C MET A 3 63.40 -38.19 45.36
N VAL A 4 62.69 -37.28 46.05
CA VAL A 4 61.50 -37.64 46.87
C VAL A 4 60.25 -37.36 46.07
N HIS A 5 59.46 -38.43 45.84
CA HIS A 5 58.16 -38.35 45.20
C HIS A 5 57.11 -37.99 46.28
N MET A 6 56.42 -36.88 46.06
CA MET A 6 55.25 -36.51 46.86
C MET A 6 53.98 -36.78 46.01
N LYS A 7 53.18 -37.73 46.45
CA LYS A 7 51.89 -38.04 45.87
C LYS A 7 50.85 -37.05 46.44
N GLN A 8 50.27 -36.26 45.58
CA GLN A 8 49.07 -35.49 45.93
C GLN A 8 47.83 -36.33 45.72
N VAL A 9 47.05 -36.46 46.77
CA VAL A 9 45.71 -37.09 46.79
C VAL A 9 44.70 -35.99 46.44
N PHE A 10 44.01 -36.12 45.30
CA PHE A 10 42.87 -35.29 44.97
C PHE A 10 41.60 -35.87 45.58
N ILE A 11 41.00 -35.16 46.53
CA ILE A 11 39.65 -35.43 47.03
C ILE A 11 38.69 -34.70 46.11
N ILE A 12 37.90 -35.45 45.30
CA ILE A 12 36.78 -34.92 44.53
C ILE A 12 35.56 -34.84 45.44
N VAL A 13 35.19 -33.62 45.81
CA VAL A 13 33.91 -33.34 46.46
C VAL A 13 32.89 -33.13 45.34
N GLY A 14 32.05 -34.12 45.11
CA GLY A 14 30.92 -33.98 44.20
C GLY A 14 29.81 -33.12 44.82
N ILE A 15 29.64 -31.90 44.34
CA ILE A 15 28.48 -31.07 44.64
C ILE A 15 27.38 -31.46 43.65
N LEU A 16 26.37 -32.18 44.17
CA LEU A 16 25.15 -32.49 43.45
C LEU A 16 24.27 -31.21 43.37
N PHE A 17 24.28 -30.51 42.23
CA PHE A 17 23.28 -29.48 41.98
C PHE A 17 21.97 -30.16 41.58
N VAL A 18 21.01 -30.19 42.51
CA VAL A 18 19.61 -30.44 42.17
C VAL A 18 19.08 -29.17 41.49
N VAL A 19 19.04 -29.16 40.17
CA VAL A 19 18.31 -28.17 39.39
C VAL A 19 16.83 -28.48 39.54
N MET A 20 16.16 -27.84 40.53
CA MET A 20 14.71 -27.74 40.51
C MET A 20 14.35 -26.89 39.31
N GLY A 21 13.97 -27.55 38.21
CA GLY A 21 13.33 -26.92 37.09
C GLY A 21 11.97 -26.37 37.48
N CYS A 22 11.91 -25.11 37.91
CA CYS A 22 10.68 -24.35 37.85
C CYS A 22 10.51 -23.99 36.35
N SER A 23 9.75 -24.80 35.63
CA SER A 23 9.09 -24.35 34.42
C SER A 23 8.11 -23.26 34.82
N PHE A 24 8.52 -22.00 34.74
CA PHE A 24 7.59 -20.91 34.61
C PHE A 24 6.99 -21.03 33.22
N GLU A 25 5.94 -21.82 33.07
CA GLU A 25 4.92 -21.52 32.05
C GLU A 25 4.32 -20.17 32.49
N THR A 26 4.87 -19.08 32.04
CA THR A 26 4.10 -17.84 31.86
C THR A 26 3.09 -18.16 30.75
N LYS A 27 1.96 -18.79 31.14
CA LYS A 27 0.72 -18.52 30.41
C LYS A 27 0.55 -17.00 30.56
N ILE A 28 0.82 -16.28 29.47
CA ILE A 28 0.19 -14.99 29.24
C ILE A 28 -1.28 -15.39 29.17
N ASP A 29 -2.00 -15.14 30.24
CA ASP A 29 -3.44 -15.22 30.26
C ASP A 29 -3.90 -14.06 29.37
N ILE A 30 -3.97 -14.33 28.06
CA ILE A 30 -4.76 -13.53 27.13
C ILE A 30 -6.17 -13.83 27.64
N GLY A 31 -6.70 -12.90 28.45
CA GLY A 31 -7.91 -13.06 29.25
C GLY A 31 -8.96 -13.83 28.45
N SER A 32 -9.48 -14.87 29.06
CA SER A 32 -10.62 -15.64 28.53
C SER A 32 -11.68 -14.63 28.11
N GLY A 33 -11.89 -14.54 26.76
CA GLY A 33 -12.59 -13.53 26.02
C GLY A 33 -13.50 -12.63 26.87
N SER A 34 -13.18 -11.35 26.93
CA SER A 34 -14.24 -10.38 27.14
C SER A 34 -15.18 -10.55 25.94
N ASP A 35 -16.50 -10.50 26.17
CA ASP A 35 -17.52 -10.58 25.08
C ASP A 35 -17.32 -9.51 23.98
N ASP A 36 -16.30 -8.65 24.10
CA ASP A 36 -15.96 -7.52 23.25
C ASP A 36 -14.80 -7.78 22.25
N MET A 37 -14.11 -8.95 22.31
CA MET A 37 -12.97 -9.24 21.40
C MET A 37 -13.47 -9.77 20.05
N PRO A 38 -12.95 -9.28 18.91
CA PRO A 38 -13.35 -9.80 17.60
C PRO A 38 -12.85 -11.23 17.40
N ARG A 39 -13.67 -12.05 16.70
CA ARG A 39 -13.25 -13.33 16.14
C ARG A 39 -12.60 -13.18 14.78
N LEU A 40 -12.93 -12.09 14.06
CA LEU A 40 -12.34 -11.74 12.79
C LEU A 40 -11.98 -10.25 12.72
N ILE A 41 -10.73 -9.94 12.41
CA ILE A 41 -10.27 -8.60 12.05
C ILE A 41 -10.31 -8.49 10.53
N VAL A 42 -10.96 -7.44 10.02
CA VAL A 42 -10.97 -7.11 8.59
C VAL A 42 -10.26 -5.79 8.35
N GLY A 43 -9.16 -5.81 7.60
CA GLY A 43 -8.47 -4.58 7.17
C GLY A 43 -8.85 -4.23 5.74
N ILE A 44 -9.64 -3.17 5.52
CA ILE A 44 -10.04 -2.71 4.20
C ILE A 44 -9.21 -1.49 3.79
N THR A 45 -8.51 -1.62 2.67
CA THR A 45 -7.82 -0.50 2.00
C THR A 45 -8.50 -0.22 0.66
N ILE A 46 -9.04 0.98 0.45
CA ILE A 46 -9.59 1.42 -0.82
C ILE A 46 -8.54 2.29 -1.52
N ASP A 47 -7.90 1.73 -2.54
CA ASP A 47 -6.78 2.35 -3.26
C ASP A 47 -7.21 3.67 -3.92
N GLN A 48 -6.48 4.75 -3.66
CA GLN A 48 -6.71 6.12 -4.16
C GLN A 48 -8.03 6.77 -3.67
N MET A 49 -8.54 6.37 -2.49
CA MET A 49 -9.76 7.01 -1.95
C MET A 49 -9.44 8.31 -1.22
N ARG A 50 -9.89 9.42 -1.77
CA ARG A 50 -9.83 10.75 -1.12
C ARG A 50 -10.87 10.85 0.00
N ALA A 51 -10.52 11.54 1.09
CA ALA A 51 -11.45 11.75 2.22
C ALA A 51 -12.75 12.47 1.81
N ASP A 52 -12.69 13.38 0.81
CA ASP A 52 -13.86 14.13 0.34
C ASP A 52 -14.90 13.26 -0.38
N TYR A 53 -14.57 12.04 -0.83
CA TYR A 53 -15.52 11.14 -1.49
C TYR A 53 -16.63 10.67 -0.55
N LEU A 54 -16.31 10.41 0.73
CA LEU A 54 -17.33 10.08 1.72
C LEU A 54 -18.41 11.17 1.85
N HIS A 55 -18.00 12.43 1.79
CA HIS A 55 -18.95 13.56 1.85
C HIS A 55 -19.65 13.81 0.51
N ARG A 56 -18.88 13.79 -0.61
CA ARG A 56 -19.42 14.11 -1.93
C ARG A 56 -20.46 13.13 -2.42
N PHE A 57 -20.27 11.82 -2.12
CA PHE A 57 -21.10 10.74 -2.64
C PHE A 57 -22.12 10.22 -1.63
N SER A 58 -22.02 10.62 -0.33
CA SER A 58 -22.91 10.16 0.74
C SER A 58 -24.42 10.31 0.44
N PRO A 59 -24.93 11.33 -0.30
CA PRO A 59 -26.35 11.41 -0.60
C PRO A 59 -26.88 10.24 -1.45
N HIS A 60 -25.99 9.42 -2.00
CA HIS A 60 -26.33 8.33 -2.92
C HIS A 60 -25.87 6.96 -2.43
N PHE A 61 -25.24 6.89 -1.26
CA PHE A 61 -24.86 5.62 -0.63
C PHE A 61 -26.06 4.87 -0.07
N SER A 62 -25.94 3.55 0.02
CA SER A 62 -26.89 2.68 0.73
C SER A 62 -26.70 2.81 2.24
N ASP A 63 -27.69 2.33 2.99
CA ASP A 63 -27.60 2.31 4.46
C ASP A 63 -26.62 1.22 4.97
N GLY A 64 -26.34 0.19 4.16
CA GLY A 64 -25.55 -0.98 4.56
C GLY A 64 -24.05 -0.91 4.25
N GLY A 65 -23.62 0.01 3.36
CA GLY A 65 -22.23 0.18 2.94
C GLY A 65 -21.45 1.20 3.78
N PHE A 66 -20.97 2.27 3.14
CA PHE A 66 -20.23 3.33 3.83
C PHE A 66 -21.03 3.98 4.95
N ALA A 67 -22.35 4.17 4.76
CA ALA A 67 -23.19 4.78 5.78
C ALA A 67 -23.23 3.94 7.06
N ARG A 68 -23.33 2.61 6.98
CA ARG A 68 -23.25 1.69 8.12
C ARG A 68 -22.00 1.94 8.97
N LEU A 69 -20.83 2.11 8.31
CA LEU A 69 -19.56 2.34 9.01
C LEU A 69 -19.51 3.72 9.68
N VAL A 70 -19.94 4.77 8.97
CA VAL A 70 -19.93 6.17 9.48
C VAL A 70 -20.92 6.33 10.62
N ASP A 71 -22.12 5.79 10.49
CA ASP A 71 -23.22 5.99 11.44
C ASP A 71 -23.14 5.07 12.67
N GLY A 72 -22.42 3.94 12.56
CA GLY A 72 -22.29 2.97 13.64
C GLY A 72 -20.89 2.80 14.22
N GLY A 73 -19.87 3.37 13.57
CA GLY A 73 -18.47 3.20 13.93
C GLY A 73 -17.81 4.42 14.57
N PHE A 74 -16.49 4.44 14.55
CA PHE A 74 -15.67 5.56 14.97
C PHE A 74 -14.93 6.17 13.77
N THR A 75 -15.24 7.43 13.46
CA THR A 75 -14.69 8.14 12.29
C THR A 75 -13.59 9.13 12.67
N MET A 76 -12.44 9.05 12.00
CA MET A 76 -11.32 10.00 12.10
C MET A 76 -11.38 10.99 10.94
N TYR A 77 -11.87 12.21 11.19
CA TYR A 77 -12.12 13.19 10.12
C TYR A 77 -10.87 13.90 9.59
N ASP A 78 -9.80 14.05 10.38
CA ASP A 78 -8.50 14.60 9.93
C ASP A 78 -7.41 13.51 9.95
N HIS A 79 -7.61 12.46 9.13
CA HIS A 79 -6.68 11.35 9.02
C HIS A 79 -5.69 11.56 7.85
N GLN A 80 -4.39 11.56 8.14
CA GLN A 80 -3.36 12.04 7.23
C GLN A 80 -2.20 11.06 7.06
N TYR A 81 -1.64 11.04 5.86
CA TYR A 81 -0.31 10.51 5.64
C TYR A 81 0.74 11.47 6.18
N GLY A 82 1.54 10.99 7.13
CA GLY A 82 2.64 11.74 7.75
C GLY A 82 3.96 11.62 7.00
N TYR A 83 3.96 11.13 5.76
CA TYR A 83 5.15 10.96 4.92
C TYR A 83 4.87 11.22 3.44
N ALA A 84 5.91 11.31 2.64
CA ALA A 84 5.90 11.34 1.17
C ALA A 84 7.12 10.59 0.63
N PRO A 85 7.03 9.98 -0.58
CA PRO A 85 5.90 9.99 -1.50
C PRO A 85 4.76 9.04 -1.08
N THR A 86 3.52 9.44 -1.40
CA THR A 86 2.29 8.69 -1.11
C THR A 86 1.98 7.73 -2.26
N TYR A 87 2.52 6.51 -2.20
CA TYR A 87 2.35 5.45 -3.19
C TYR A 87 1.70 4.21 -2.59
N THR A 88 1.14 3.34 -3.43
CA THR A 88 0.42 2.12 -3.04
C THR A 88 1.23 1.22 -2.10
N GLY A 89 2.46 0.83 -2.49
CA GLY A 89 3.30 -0.05 -1.67
C GLY A 89 3.61 0.52 -0.28
N PRO A 90 4.18 1.74 -0.18
CA PRO A 90 4.37 2.44 1.08
C PRO A 90 3.09 2.60 1.90
N GLY A 91 1.95 2.91 1.25
CA GLY A 91 0.67 3.08 1.91
C GLY A 91 0.21 1.80 2.61
N HIS A 92 0.11 0.71 1.86
CA HIS A 92 -0.27 -0.60 2.40
C HIS A 92 0.68 -1.05 3.52
N ALA A 93 1.99 -0.95 3.31
CA ALA A 93 2.97 -1.29 4.35
C ALA A 93 2.76 -0.46 5.62
N SER A 94 2.55 0.86 5.51
CA SER A 94 2.45 1.74 6.67
C SER A 94 1.17 1.55 7.48
N ILE A 95 0.04 1.24 6.82
CA ILE A 95 -1.24 0.92 7.48
C ILE A 95 -1.05 -0.26 8.45
N PHE A 96 -0.46 -1.35 7.97
CA PHE A 96 -0.42 -2.61 8.70
C PHE A 96 0.80 -2.79 9.61
N THR A 97 1.85 -1.98 9.43
CA THR A 97 3.04 -1.96 10.32
C THR A 97 2.99 -0.86 11.38
N GLY A 98 2.08 0.10 11.27
CA GLY A 98 1.99 1.22 12.21
C GLY A 98 3.20 2.16 12.17
N THR A 99 3.91 2.24 11.01
CA THR A 99 5.10 3.06 10.89
C THR A 99 5.24 3.68 9.49
N THR A 100 6.38 4.28 9.19
CA THR A 100 6.64 5.00 7.95
C THR A 100 7.64 4.25 7.06
N PRO A 101 7.71 4.57 5.75
CA PRO A 101 8.61 3.93 4.79
C PRO A 101 10.09 3.92 5.20
N SER A 102 10.55 4.97 5.88
CA SER A 102 11.91 5.05 6.42
C SER A 102 12.26 3.96 7.43
N ILE A 103 11.24 3.29 8.01
CA ILE A 103 11.39 2.25 9.02
C ILE A 103 10.97 0.89 8.48
N ASN A 104 9.82 0.81 7.76
CA ASN A 104 9.32 -0.47 7.25
C ASN A 104 10.03 -0.94 5.97
N GLY A 105 10.85 -0.09 5.32
CA GLY A 105 11.68 -0.43 4.17
C GLY A 105 10.99 -0.31 2.81
N ILE A 106 9.68 -0.10 2.75
CA ILE A 106 8.93 0.03 1.50
C ILE A 106 8.85 1.51 1.11
N VAL A 107 9.89 2.03 0.48
CA VAL A 107 10.02 3.47 0.19
C VAL A 107 9.24 3.94 -1.04
N ALA A 108 8.89 3.02 -1.94
CA ALA A 108 8.12 3.29 -3.16
C ALA A 108 7.51 1.98 -3.71
N ASN A 109 6.73 2.05 -4.81
CA ASN A 109 6.33 0.84 -5.55
C ASN A 109 7.54 0.19 -6.22
N ASN A 110 8.44 1.00 -6.77
CA ASN A 110 9.71 0.58 -7.35
C ASN A 110 10.79 1.57 -6.92
N TRP A 111 12.02 1.10 -6.67
CA TRP A 111 13.15 2.00 -6.38
C TRP A 111 14.45 1.53 -7.02
N TYR A 112 15.33 2.48 -7.26
CA TYR A 112 16.63 2.24 -7.86
C TYR A 112 17.61 1.71 -6.81
N VAL A 113 18.27 0.59 -7.11
CA VAL A 113 19.34 -0.02 -6.29
C VAL A 113 20.67 0.38 -6.89
N ARG A 114 21.44 1.20 -6.17
CA ARG A 114 22.70 1.80 -6.65
C ARG A 114 23.76 0.77 -6.99
N GLU A 115 23.92 -0.25 -6.12
CA GLU A 115 24.97 -1.27 -6.27
C GLU A 115 24.82 -2.07 -7.56
N ASP A 116 23.59 -2.38 -7.94
CA ASP A 116 23.28 -3.21 -9.10
C ASP A 116 22.93 -2.39 -10.35
N GLY A 117 22.67 -1.10 -10.20
CA GLY A 117 22.22 -0.22 -11.29
C GLY A 117 20.85 -0.59 -11.86
N VAL A 118 19.98 -1.23 -11.06
CA VAL A 118 18.67 -1.74 -11.49
C VAL A 118 17.53 -1.16 -10.64
N THR A 119 16.33 -1.19 -11.20
CA THR A 119 15.11 -0.88 -10.46
C THR A 119 14.49 -2.16 -9.96
N VAL A 120 14.16 -2.21 -8.66
CA VAL A 120 13.47 -3.33 -8.01
C VAL A 120 12.04 -2.95 -7.65
N TYR A 121 11.16 -3.94 -7.66
CA TYR A 121 9.76 -3.78 -7.25
C TYR A 121 9.56 -4.16 -5.77
N CYS A 122 8.68 -3.48 -5.06
CA CYS A 122 8.51 -3.60 -3.60
C CYS A 122 8.15 -5.01 -3.10
N ALA A 123 7.50 -5.83 -3.91
CA ALA A 123 7.16 -7.21 -3.57
C ALA A 123 7.95 -8.26 -4.37
N SER A 124 8.90 -7.84 -5.25
CA SER A 124 9.63 -8.79 -6.09
C SER A 124 10.56 -9.71 -5.29
N ASP A 125 10.48 -11.00 -5.58
CA ASP A 125 11.33 -12.05 -5.00
C ASP A 125 11.66 -13.09 -6.06
N SER A 126 12.93 -13.16 -6.47
CA SER A 126 13.41 -14.11 -7.46
C SER A 126 13.56 -15.54 -6.93
N THR A 127 13.45 -15.75 -5.62
CA THR A 127 13.62 -17.07 -4.97
C THR A 127 12.32 -17.88 -4.97
N VAL A 128 11.19 -17.25 -5.25
CA VAL A 128 9.86 -17.87 -5.33
C VAL A 128 9.34 -17.95 -6.76
N ARG A 129 8.32 -18.78 -6.97
CA ARG A 129 7.60 -18.93 -8.24
C ARG A 129 6.10 -18.76 -8.04
N GLY A 130 5.38 -18.50 -9.12
CA GLY A 130 3.92 -18.40 -9.12
C GLY A 130 3.25 -19.74 -8.86
N VAL A 131 2.10 -19.69 -8.22
CA VAL A 131 1.20 -20.81 -7.91
C VAL A 131 -0.23 -20.41 -8.28
N GLY A 132 -0.91 -21.26 -9.05
CA GLY A 132 -2.27 -20.99 -9.52
C GLY A 132 -2.73 -21.94 -10.59
N VAL A 133 -3.02 -21.46 -11.80
CA VAL A 133 -3.49 -22.27 -12.93
C VAL A 133 -2.33 -23.01 -13.58
N ASP A 134 -2.60 -24.16 -14.20
CA ASP A 134 -1.63 -24.90 -15.01
C ASP A 134 -1.25 -24.10 -16.25
N GLY A 135 -0.03 -23.65 -16.31
CA GLY A 135 0.56 -22.94 -17.44
C GLY A 135 2.00 -22.57 -17.17
N VAL A 136 2.84 -22.79 -18.16
CA VAL A 136 4.25 -22.40 -18.12
C VAL A 136 4.43 -21.30 -19.16
N ASP A 137 4.96 -20.16 -18.76
CA ASP A 137 5.32 -19.09 -19.69
C ASP A 137 6.40 -19.54 -20.67
N GLN A 138 6.60 -18.76 -21.76
CA GLN A 138 7.61 -19.06 -22.79
C GLN A 138 9.03 -19.19 -22.24
N ASP A 139 9.32 -18.60 -21.08
CA ASP A 139 10.61 -18.72 -20.37
C ASP A 139 10.67 -19.89 -19.37
N GLY A 140 9.65 -20.76 -19.33
CA GLY A 140 9.58 -21.91 -18.44
C GLY A 140 9.11 -21.59 -17.03
N THR A 141 8.62 -20.38 -16.75
CA THR A 141 8.07 -19.98 -15.47
C THR A 141 6.54 -19.95 -15.52
N ILE A 142 5.88 -20.30 -14.40
CA ILE A 142 4.45 -20.12 -14.26
C ILE A 142 4.19 -18.63 -14.05
N TYR A 143 3.36 -18.00 -14.89
CA TYR A 143 2.98 -16.60 -14.84
C TYR A 143 4.12 -15.57 -15.00
N GLY A 144 5.30 -15.94 -15.52
CA GLY A 144 6.44 -15.05 -15.67
C GLY A 144 6.88 -14.42 -14.35
N SER A 145 7.00 -13.09 -14.32
CA SER A 145 7.33 -12.35 -13.09
C SER A 145 6.15 -12.17 -12.14
N ALA A 146 4.90 -12.34 -12.59
CA ALA A 146 3.70 -12.03 -11.80
C ALA A 146 3.54 -12.89 -10.54
N GLY A 147 4.13 -14.10 -10.54
CA GLY A 147 4.14 -14.99 -9.38
C GLY A 147 5.41 -14.94 -8.54
N LYS A 148 6.42 -14.14 -8.90
CA LYS A 148 7.69 -14.01 -8.17
C LYS A 148 7.60 -12.89 -7.14
N MET A 149 6.69 -13.05 -6.16
CA MET A 149 6.33 -12.03 -5.19
C MET A 149 6.31 -12.59 -3.77
N SER A 150 6.81 -11.80 -2.81
CA SER A 150 6.80 -12.12 -1.38
C SER A 150 6.93 -10.84 -0.53
N PRO A 151 6.70 -10.91 0.81
CA PRO A 151 6.88 -9.75 1.70
C PRO A 151 8.34 -9.53 2.12
N THR A 152 9.33 -10.21 1.57
CA THR A 152 10.72 -10.22 2.09
C THR A 152 11.41 -8.86 2.11
N ARG A 153 10.90 -7.86 1.37
CA ARG A 153 11.43 -6.48 1.40
C ARG A 153 10.84 -5.63 2.53
N LEU A 154 9.74 -6.08 3.13
CA LEU A 154 9.18 -5.45 4.33
C LEU A 154 10.06 -5.84 5.53
N VAL A 155 10.56 -4.85 6.28
CA VAL A 155 11.49 -5.11 7.41
C VAL A 155 10.83 -4.97 8.78
N SER A 156 9.56 -4.59 8.83
CA SER A 156 8.74 -4.54 10.04
C SER A 156 7.70 -5.64 10.04
N SER A 157 7.35 -6.17 11.22
CA SER A 157 6.16 -7.02 11.36
C SER A 157 4.87 -6.23 11.11
N THR A 158 3.79 -6.95 10.81
CA THR A 158 2.44 -6.41 10.58
C THR A 158 1.50 -6.79 11.73
N ILE A 159 0.27 -6.24 11.74
CA ILE A 159 -0.80 -6.69 12.63
C ILE A 159 -0.99 -8.20 12.53
N GLY A 160 -1.00 -8.74 11.29
CA GLY A 160 -1.14 -10.19 11.03
C GLY A 160 0.01 -11.01 11.59
N ASP A 161 1.26 -10.52 11.48
CA ASP A 161 2.42 -11.17 12.08
C ASP A 161 2.31 -11.24 13.62
N GLU A 162 1.92 -10.14 14.26
CA GLU A 162 1.74 -10.09 15.72
C GLU A 162 0.58 -10.99 16.18
N LEU A 163 -0.51 -11.05 15.39
CA LEU A 163 -1.63 -11.96 15.66
C LEU A 163 -1.18 -13.42 15.60
N LYS A 164 -0.41 -13.81 14.58
CA LYS A 164 0.19 -15.15 14.45
C LYS A 164 1.09 -15.48 15.64
N LEU A 165 1.94 -14.54 16.06
CA LEU A 165 2.83 -14.71 17.22
C LEU A 165 2.04 -14.85 18.52
N ALA A 166 1.06 -13.99 18.77
CA ALA A 166 0.26 -13.99 19.99
C ALA A 166 -0.59 -15.26 20.15
N THR A 167 -1.06 -15.82 19.04
CA THR A 167 -1.89 -17.05 19.04
C THR A 167 -1.07 -18.34 18.91
N GLY A 168 0.26 -18.26 18.90
CA GLY A 168 1.13 -19.42 18.70
C GLY A 168 0.92 -20.10 17.34
N LEU A 169 0.70 -19.28 16.31
CA LEU A 169 0.44 -19.66 14.91
C LEU A 169 -0.94 -20.30 14.66
N ASN A 170 -1.87 -20.25 15.62
CA ASN A 170 -3.22 -20.80 15.44
C ASN A 170 -4.15 -19.89 14.63
N ALA A 171 -4.00 -18.57 14.74
CA ALA A 171 -4.76 -17.63 13.92
C ALA A 171 -4.49 -17.83 12.44
N LYS A 172 -5.47 -17.57 11.59
CA LYS A 172 -5.32 -17.52 10.14
C LYS A 172 -5.24 -16.07 9.67
N VAL A 173 -4.31 -15.80 8.76
CA VAL A 173 -4.11 -14.48 8.15
C VAL A 173 -4.12 -14.61 6.64
N ILE A 174 -5.11 -14.00 5.99
CA ILE A 174 -5.31 -14.06 4.53
C ILE A 174 -5.32 -12.64 3.96
N GLY A 175 -4.56 -12.43 2.87
CA GLY A 175 -4.55 -11.18 2.13
C GLY A 175 -5.11 -11.34 0.72
N VAL A 176 -5.99 -10.42 0.29
CA VAL A 176 -6.59 -10.47 -1.05
C VAL A 176 -6.60 -9.10 -1.72
N SER A 177 -6.22 -9.04 -3.00
CA SER A 177 -6.24 -7.80 -3.79
C SER A 177 -6.21 -8.09 -5.30
N LEU A 178 -6.48 -7.09 -6.12
CA LEU A 178 -6.18 -7.17 -7.55
C LEU A 178 -4.69 -6.92 -7.84
N LYS A 179 -3.98 -6.22 -6.94
CA LYS A 179 -2.53 -5.96 -7.01
C LYS A 179 -1.80 -6.86 -6.00
N ASP A 180 -0.71 -7.49 -6.41
CA ASP A 180 0.14 -8.32 -5.55
C ASP A 180 0.57 -7.61 -4.25
N ARG A 181 1.12 -6.39 -4.35
CA ARG A 181 1.54 -5.59 -3.20
C ARG A 181 0.40 -5.24 -2.24
N GLY A 182 -0.83 -5.12 -2.76
CA GLY A 182 -2.04 -4.87 -1.97
C GLY A 182 -2.53 -6.10 -1.19
N ALA A 183 -2.17 -7.31 -1.60
CA ALA A 183 -2.42 -8.54 -0.86
C ALA A 183 -1.27 -8.87 0.10
N ILE A 184 -0.02 -8.78 -0.38
CA ILE A 184 1.19 -9.28 0.28
C ILE A 184 1.61 -8.41 1.47
N LEU A 185 1.73 -7.08 1.26
CA LEU A 185 2.25 -6.18 2.30
C LEU A 185 1.33 -6.06 3.52
N PRO A 186 -0.01 -6.02 3.36
CA PRO A 186 -0.94 -6.10 4.49
C PRO A 186 -0.90 -7.42 5.25
N ALA A 187 -0.83 -8.54 4.55
CA ALA A 187 -0.82 -9.86 5.15
C ALA A 187 0.43 -10.12 6.00
N GLY A 188 1.59 -9.60 5.57
CA GLY A 188 2.85 -9.73 6.31
C GLY A 188 3.59 -11.03 6.04
N HIS A 189 4.55 -11.35 6.92
CA HIS A 189 5.50 -12.45 6.74
C HIS A 189 4.94 -13.82 7.11
N ALA A 190 4.09 -13.86 8.14
CA ALA A 190 3.57 -15.12 8.71
C ALA A 190 2.17 -15.48 8.20
N ALA A 191 1.68 -14.81 7.15
CA ALA A 191 0.37 -15.08 6.59
C ALA A 191 0.24 -16.49 6.04
N ASP A 192 -0.96 -17.07 6.17
CA ASP A 192 -1.31 -18.39 5.61
C ASP A 192 -1.54 -18.32 4.10
N GLY A 193 -1.86 -17.12 3.58
CA GLY A 193 -2.00 -16.89 2.15
C GLY A 193 -2.10 -15.41 1.79
N ALA A 194 -1.53 -15.05 0.63
CA ALA A 194 -1.84 -13.80 -0.04
C ALA A 194 -2.13 -14.11 -1.51
N TYR A 195 -3.24 -13.56 -2.00
CA TYR A 195 -3.77 -13.87 -3.33
C TYR A 195 -4.02 -12.60 -4.12
N TRP A 196 -3.61 -12.61 -5.40
CA TRP A 196 -3.80 -11.46 -6.29
C TRP A 196 -4.27 -11.88 -7.67
N PHE A 197 -5.00 -10.96 -8.33
CA PHE A 197 -5.64 -11.25 -9.60
C PHE A 197 -4.67 -11.20 -10.78
N TYR A 198 -4.65 -12.25 -11.59
CA TYR A 198 -3.89 -12.37 -12.83
C TYR A 198 -4.88 -12.46 -14.01
N GLY A 199 -5.06 -11.36 -14.74
CA GLY A 199 -6.08 -11.25 -15.79
C GLY A 199 -5.62 -11.63 -17.19
N LYS A 200 -4.31 -11.82 -17.42
CA LYS A 200 -3.75 -11.99 -18.77
C LYS A 200 -4.10 -13.31 -19.45
N ASP A 201 -4.51 -14.33 -18.71
CA ASP A 201 -4.90 -15.63 -19.23
C ASP A 201 -6.41 -15.87 -19.00
N LYS A 202 -6.77 -16.46 -17.88
CA LYS A 202 -8.15 -16.87 -17.59
C LYS A 202 -8.86 -15.98 -16.57
N GLY A 203 -8.15 -14.98 -16.03
CA GLY A 203 -8.71 -14.12 -15.00
C GLY A 203 -8.84 -14.82 -13.65
N HIS A 204 -7.74 -15.35 -13.13
CA HIS A 204 -7.66 -16.14 -11.92
C HIS A 204 -6.94 -15.40 -10.79
N PHE A 205 -7.24 -15.75 -9.54
CA PHE A 205 -6.40 -15.41 -8.42
C PHE A 205 -5.25 -16.40 -8.31
N ILE A 206 -4.05 -15.87 -8.14
CA ILE A 206 -2.79 -16.61 -7.99
C ILE A 206 -2.11 -16.25 -6.68
N THR A 207 -1.09 -17.03 -6.32
CA THR A 207 -0.20 -16.77 -5.19
C THR A 207 1.25 -17.10 -5.57
N SER A 208 2.15 -17.19 -4.60
CA SER A 208 3.52 -17.64 -4.80
C SER A 208 3.88 -18.79 -3.87
N THR A 209 4.99 -19.47 -4.19
CA THR A 209 5.52 -20.53 -3.32
C THR A 209 6.03 -20.03 -1.97
N TYR A 210 6.00 -18.73 -1.69
CA TYR A 210 6.19 -18.19 -0.35
C TYR A 210 5.10 -18.67 0.61
N TYR A 211 3.84 -18.75 0.13
CA TYR A 211 2.68 -19.13 0.93
C TYR A 211 2.31 -20.61 0.82
N GLY A 212 2.75 -21.29 -0.24
CA GLY A 212 2.47 -22.71 -0.42
C GLY A 212 2.73 -23.18 -1.84
N ASP A 213 2.89 -24.48 -2.02
CA ASP A 213 3.19 -25.09 -3.34
C ASP A 213 1.95 -25.27 -4.23
N GLU A 214 0.75 -25.14 -3.67
CA GLU A 214 -0.54 -25.27 -4.37
C GLU A 214 -1.56 -24.27 -3.82
N LEU A 215 -2.52 -23.87 -4.67
CA LEU A 215 -3.70 -23.14 -4.19
C LEU A 215 -4.56 -24.06 -3.31
N PRO A 216 -5.18 -23.54 -2.23
CA PRO A 216 -6.16 -24.29 -1.46
C PRO A 216 -7.38 -24.66 -2.33
N VAL A 217 -8.10 -25.69 -1.90
CA VAL A 217 -9.25 -26.22 -2.66
C VAL A 217 -10.29 -25.15 -2.97
N TRP A 218 -10.60 -24.28 -2.01
CA TRP A 218 -11.59 -23.22 -2.19
C TRP A 218 -11.15 -22.20 -3.27
N ALA A 219 -9.87 -21.83 -3.32
CA ALA A 219 -9.34 -20.90 -4.33
C ALA A 219 -9.30 -21.53 -5.73
N LYS A 220 -8.94 -22.84 -5.84
CA LYS A 220 -9.06 -23.58 -7.10
C LYS A 220 -10.51 -23.61 -7.59
N SER A 221 -11.45 -23.95 -6.69
CA SER A 221 -12.88 -23.99 -7.01
C SER A 221 -13.42 -22.62 -7.41
N PHE A 222 -12.95 -21.53 -6.78
CA PHE A 222 -13.32 -20.19 -7.20
C PHE A 222 -12.83 -19.89 -8.62
N ASN A 223 -11.56 -20.15 -8.92
CA ASN A 223 -10.97 -19.90 -10.23
C ASN A 223 -11.71 -20.68 -11.36
N GLU A 224 -12.26 -21.85 -11.05
CA GLU A 224 -13.00 -22.68 -12.01
C GLU A 224 -14.41 -22.15 -12.30
N LYS A 225 -14.96 -21.21 -11.52
CA LYS A 225 -16.31 -20.66 -11.75
C LYS A 225 -16.42 -19.77 -12.98
N GLY A 226 -15.30 -19.23 -13.49
CA GLY A 226 -15.30 -18.33 -14.65
C GLY A 226 -15.86 -16.93 -14.37
N GLU A 227 -15.70 -16.43 -13.14
CA GLU A 227 -16.24 -15.13 -12.72
C GLU A 227 -15.70 -13.96 -13.55
N ALA A 228 -14.44 -14.01 -13.96
CA ALA A 228 -13.85 -12.97 -14.81
C ALA A 228 -14.57 -12.86 -16.17
N GLU A 229 -14.90 -14.00 -16.80
CA GLU A 229 -15.67 -14.01 -18.05
C GLU A 229 -17.09 -13.47 -17.84
N ARG A 230 -17.76 -13.92 -16.77
CA ARG A 230 -19.11 -13.45 -16.42
C ARG A 230 -19.14 -11.93 -16.24
N LEU A 231 -18.22 -11.37 -15.44
CA LEU A 231 -18.19 -9.94 -15.15
C LEU A 231 -17.79 -9.11 -16.36
N THR A 232 -16.86 -9.60 -17.18
CA THR A 232 -16.50 -8.93 -18.45
C THR A 232 -17.69 -8.87 -19.41
N SER A 233 -18.49 -9.94 -19.50
CA SER A 233 -19.68 -9.99 -20.38
C SER A 233 -20.80 -9.03 -19.97
N LEU A 234 -20.86 -8.62 -18.69
CA LEU A 234 -21.82 -7.62 -18.22
C LEU A 234 -21.50 -6.20 -18.72
N GLY A 235 -20.22 -5.93 -19.04
CA GLY A 235 -19.77 -4.58 -19.37
C GLY A 235 -19.87 -3.63 -18.17
N TRP A 236 -19.81 -2.32 -18.45
CA TRP A 236 -20.00 -1.29 -17.43
C TRP A 236 -20.89 -0.18 -17.97
N ASP A 237 -22.12 -0.08 -17.46
CA ASP A 237 -23.08 0.99 -17.73
C ASP A 237 -23.32 1.78 -16.43
N LEU A 238 -23.96 2.94 -16.51
CA LEU A 238 -24.30 3.74 -15.33
C LEU A 238 -25.22 2.96 -14.37
N LEU A 239 -24.90 3.01 -13.08
CA LEU A 239 -25.73 2.41 -12.02
C LEU A 239 -27.03 3.18 -11.79
N ARG A 240 -26.96 4.51 -11.91
CA ARG A 240 -28.05 5.44 -11.61
C ARG A 240 -28.38 6.27 -12.85
N PRO A 241 -29.56 6.92 -12.89
CA PRO A 241 -29.88 7.92 -13.90
C PRO A 241 -28.84 9.06 -13.94
N THR A 242 -28.61 9.64 -15.10
CA THR A 242 -27.54 10.63 -15.35
C THR A 242 -27.63 11.90 -14.49
N ASP A 243 -28.81 12.28 -14.02
CA ASP A 243 -29.01 13.44 -13.13
C ASP A 243 -28.36 13.24 -11.74
N VAL A 244 -28.16 11.99 -11.29
CA VAL A 244 -27.44 11.69 -10.05
C VAL A 244 -25.98 12.13 -10.13
N TYR A 245 -25.40 12.11 -11.33
CA TYR A 245 -23.98 12.47 -11.56
C TYR A 245 -23.77 13.95 -11.91
N ALA A 246 -24.76 14.81 -11.67
CA ALA A 246 -24.68 16.24 -12.03
C ALA A 246 -23.52 17.02 -11.37
N SER A 247 -22.93 16.49 -10.31
CA SER A 247 -21.74 17.06 -9.65
C SER A 247 -20.41 16.66 -10.30
N CYS A 248 -20.45 15.75 -11.27
CA CYS A 248 -19.29 15.27 -12.01
C CYS A 248 -19.03 16.07 -13.29
N THR A 249 -17.89 15.86 -13.92
CA THR A 249 -17.62 16.31 -15.28
C THR A 249 -18.55 15.58 -16.27
N PRO A 250 -18.83 16.15 -17.46
CA PRO A 250 -19.63 15.46 -18.46
C PRO A 250 -19.01 14.12 -18.88
N ASP A 251 -19.84 13.12 -19.18
CA ASP A 251 -19.43 11.77 -19.63
C ASP A 251 -18.42 11.80 -20.80
N ASN A 252 -18.64 12.64 -21.82
CA ASN A 252 -17.66 12.83 -22.88
C ASN A 252 -16.67 13.94 -22.51
N ASN A 253 -15.67 13.58 -21.72
CA ASN A 253 -14.71 14.53 -21.17
C ASN A 253 -13.32 14.38 -21.82
N PRO A 254 -12.73 15.42 -22.42
CA PRO A 254 -11.43 15.34 -23.08
C PRO A 254 -10.23 15.19 -22.12
N TYR A 255 -10.45 15.31 -20.82
CA TYR A 255 -9.41 15.21 -19.80
C TYR A 255 -9.26 13.80 -19.23
N GLU A 256 -10.11 12.87 -19.63
CA GLU A 256 -10.11 11.48 -19.23
C GLU A 256 -9.38 10.59 -20.23
N GLY A 257 -8.75 9.54 -19.71
CA GLY A 257 -8.18 8.48 -20.55
C GLY A 257 -9.25 7.47 -20.95
N SER A 258 -9.09 6.86 -22.12
CA SER A 258 -9.96 5.79 -22.63
C SER A 258 -9.32 4.43 -22.44
N PHE A 259 -10.10 3.36 -22.46
CA PHE A 259 -9.57 2.03 -22.71
C PHE A 259 -8.96 1.95 -24.12
N THR A 260 -7.92 1.14 -24.27
CA THR A 260 -7.35 0.88 -25.61
C THR A 260 -8.43 0.28 -26.53
N GLY A 261 -8.63 0.90 -27.68
CA GLY A 261 -9.67 0.49 -28.62
C GLY A 261 -10.95 1.34 -28.58
N GLU A 262 -11.11 2.23 -27.61
CA GLU A 262 -12.18 3.21 -27.58
C GLU A 262 -11.78 4.52 -28.25
N ILE A 263 -12.77 5.21 -28.81
CA ILE A 263 -12.59 6.54 -29.39
C ILE A 263 -12.77 7.63 -28.32
N ARG A 264 -13.60 7.37 -27.30
CA ARG A 264 -13.98 8.31 -26.23
C ARG A 264 -14.26 7.56 -24.94
N PRO A 265 -13.92 8.14 -23.78
CA PRO A 265 -14.32 7.59 -22.47
C PRO A 265 -15.81 7.89 -22.22
N THR A 266 -16.70 7.05 -22.71
CA THR A 266 -18.16 7.26 -22.56
C THR A 266 -18.88 5.96 -22.29
N PHE A 267 -19.88 6.02 -21.40
CA PHE A 267 -20.77 4.90 -21.16
C PHE A 267 -21.63 4.56 -22.38
N PRO A 268 -22.01 3.27 -22.57
CA PRO A 268 -21.57 2.09 -21.81
C PRO A 268 -20.22 1.53 -22.31
N TYR A 269 -19.43 0.97 -21.41
CA TYR A 269 -18.18 0.28 -21.73
C TYR A 269 -18.45 -1.19 -22.06
N LEU A 270 -18.24 -1.59 -23.33
CA LEU A 270 -18.45 -2.96 -23.81
C LEU A 270 -17.17 -3.78 -23.60
N LEU A 271 -16.96 -4.29 -22.37
CA LEU A 271 -15.71 -4.87 -21.93
C LEU A 271 -15.27 -6.09 -22.73
N ASP A 272 -16.21 -6.91 -23.24
CA ASP A 272 -15.89 -8.04 -24.13
C ASP A 272 -15.18 -7.59 -25.41
N ALA A 273 -15.58 -6.45 -25.97
CA ALA A 273 -14.95 -5.90 -27.16
C ALA A 273 -13.58 -5.26 -26.85
N LEU A 274 -13.36 -4.84 -25.63
CA LEU A 274 -12.15 -4.15 -25.17
C LEU A 274 -11.11 -5.12 -24.58
N LYS A 275 -11.52 -6.31 -24.16
CA LYS A 275 -10.73 -7.29 -23.41
C LYS A 275 -9.36 -7.54 -24.02
N GLU A 276 -9.29 -7.93 -25.28
CA GLU A 276 -8.03 -8.30 -25.95
C GLU A 276 -7.02 -7.15 -26.00
N ALA A 277 -7.49 -5.93 -26.28
CA ALA A 277 -6.62 -4.74 -26.38
C ALA A 277 -6.14 -4.24 -25.01
N ASN A 278 -6.77 -4.67 -23.92
CA ASN A 278 -6.50 -4.23 -22.55
C ASN A 278 -5.96 -5.36 -21.65
N GLY A 279 -5.27 -6.34 -22.24
CA GLY A 279 -4.57 -7.39 -21.49
C GLY A 279 -5.47 -8.52 -20.98
N GLY A 280 -6.47 -8.92 -21.77
CA GLY A 280 -7.39 -9.96 -21.41
C GLY A 280 -8.33 -9.51 -20.29
N PHE A 281 -8.50 -10.34 -19.27
CA PHE A 281 -9.32 -10.00 -18.10
C PHE A 281 -8.73 -8.93 -17.18
N ASP A 282 -7.50 -8.45 -17.44
CA ASP A 282 -6.95 -7.28 -16.76
C ASP A 282 -7.81 -6.02 -16.99
N VAL A 283 -8.65 -6.00 -18.04
CA VAL A 283 -9.66 -4.94 -18.25
C VAL A 283 -10.57 -4.74 -17.04
N LEU A 284 -10.88 -5.78 -16.26
CA LEU A 284 -11.69 -5.72 -15.05
C LEU A 284 -11.05 -4.87 -13.95
N LYS A 285 -9.72 -4.81 -13.87
CA LYS A 285 -9.01 -4.01 -12.87
C LYS A 285 -9.39 -2.53 -12.92
N GLY A 286 -9.78 -2.01 -14.08
CA GLY A 286 -10.22 -0.63 -14.25
C GLY A 286 -11.74 -0.45 -14.33
N THR A 287 -12.53 -1.32 -13.70
CA THR A 287 -13.99 -1.32 -13.69
C THR A 287 -14.56 -1.76 -12.34
N PRO A 288 -15.84 -1.51 -12.04
CA PRO A 288 -16.49 -2.05 -10.83
C PRO A 288 -16.46 -3.58 -10.73
N GLY A 289 -16.40 -4.29 -11.86
CA GLY A 289 -16.24 -5.75 -11.89
C GLY A 289 -15.00 -6.25 -11.15
N GLY A 290 -13.95 -5.41 -11.07
CA GLY A 290 -12.76 -5.68 -10.25
C GLY A 290 -13.04 -5.69 -8.75
N ASN A 291 -13.92 -4.81 -8.27
CA ASN A 291 -14.35 -4.83 -6.86
C ASN A 291 -15.26 -6.02 -6.57
N THR A 292 -16.19 -6.32 -7.48
CA THR A 292 -17.10 -7.47 -7.34
C THR A 292 -16.33 -8.79 -7.25
N ILE A 293 -15.38 -9.04 -8.16
CA ILE A 293 -14.60 -10.29 -8.14
C ILE A 293 -13.72 -10.41 -6.91
N LEU A 294 -13.24 -9.28 -6.36
CA LEU A 294 -12.47 -9.26 -5.12
C LEU A 294 -13.34 -9.65 -3.92
N VAL A 295 -14.55 -9.10 -3.80
CA VAL A 295 -15.49 -9.46 -2.73
C VAL A 295 -15.91 -10.93 -2.83
N ASP A 296 -16.22 -11.42 -4.04
CA ASP A 296 -16.56 -12.82 -4.26
C ASP A 296 -15.43 -13.78 -3.85
N PHE A 297 -14.17 -13.40 -4.14
CA PHE A 297 -13.00 -14.18 -3.74
C PHE A 297 -12.78 -14.13 -2.22
N ALA A 298 -12.93 -12.95 -1.61
CA ALA A 298 -12.81 -12.76 -0.16
C ALA A 298 -13.85 -13.58 0.62
N LEU A 299 -15.11 -13.58 0.18
CA LEU A 299 -16.17 -14.41 0.77
C LEU A 299 -15.85 -15.90 0.63
N SER A 300 -15.30 -16.32 -0.51
CA SER A 300 -14.83 -17.70 -0.68
C SER A 300 -13.67 -18.07 0.24
N ALA A 301 -12.82 -17.10 0.60
CA ALA A 301 -11.73 -17.30 1.58
C ALA A 301 -12.29 -17.43 3.01
N ILE A 302 -13.27 -16.59 3.39
CA ILE A 302 -13.91 -16.67 4.71
C ILE A 302 -14.57 -18.05 4.91
N GLU A 303 -15.34 -18.51 3.93
CA GLU A 303 -15.98 -19.83 3.97
C GLU A 303 -14.94 -20.96 3.94
N GLY A 304 -13.99 -20.91 3.00
CA GLY A 304 -13.03 -21.97 2.74
C GLY A 304 -12.01 -22.19 3.84
N GLU A 305 -11.64 -21.13 4.55
CA GLU A 305 -10.73 -21.15 5.70
C GLU A 305 -11.47 -21.13 7.04
N ALA A 306 -12.80 -20.99 7.03
CA ALA A 306 -13.64 -20.84 8.22
C ALA A 306 -13.17 -19.67 9.12
N LEU A 307 -12.83 -18.50 8.51
CA LEU A 307 -12.30 -17.36 9.25
C LEU A 307 -13.32 -16.82 10.27
N GLY A 308 -12.86 -16.63 11.52
CA GLY A 308 -13.69 -16.13 12.61
C GLY A 308 -14.76 -17.11 13.12
N GLN A 309 -14.68 -18.40 12.77
CA GLN A 309 -15.68 -19.40 13.13
C GLN A 309 -15.29 -20.25 14.36
N ASP A 310 -14.15 -19.98 14.96
CA ASP A 310 -13.72 -20.58 16.22
C ASP A 310 -13.41 -19.52 17.29
N ASP A 311 -12.75 -19.92 18.38
CA ASP A 311 -12.41 -19.01 19.49
C ASP A 311 -11.07 -18.31 19.31
N VAL A 312 -10.37 -18.54 18.17
CA VAL A 312 -9.12 -17.87 17.80
C VAL A 312 -9.46 -16.72 16.86
N CYS A 313 -9.00 -15.51 17.17
CA CYS A 313 -9.17 -14.38 16.28
C CYS A 313 -8.35 -14.56 15.01
N ASP A 314 -8.99 -14.42 13.84
CA ASP A 314 -8.37 -14.45 12.52
C ASP A 314 -8.27 -13.06 11.90
N MET A 315 -7.57 -12.95 10.76
CA MET A 315 -7.46 -11.69 10.02
C MET A 315 -7.62 -11.89 8.51
N LEU A 316 -8.47 -11.04 7.91
CA LEU A 316 -8.59 -10.86 6.47
C LEU A 316 -8.16 -9.45 6.09
N THR A 317 -7.26 -9.29 5.13
CA THR A 317 -6.93 -8.01 4.53
C THR A 317 -7.42 -7.93 3.10
N MET A 318 -8.15 -6.84 2.77
CA MET A 318 -8.73 -6.61 1.46
C MET A 318 -8.27 -5.27 0.90
N SER A 319 -7.75 -5.28 -0.34
CA SER A 319 -7.37 -4.04 -1.02
C SER A 319 -8.15 -3.89 -2.33
N PHE A 320 -9.03 -2.90 -2.38
CA PHE A 320 -9.86 -2.55 -3.54
C PHE A 320 -9.05 -1.69 -4.52
N SER A 321 -8.32 -2.33 -5.41
CA SER A 321 -7.42 -1.63 -6.33
C SER A 321 -8.11 -1.03 -7.55
N ALA A 322 -9.34 -1.44 -7.88
CA ALA A 322 -10.05 -0.97 -9.08
C ALA A 322 -10.34 0.54 -9.03
N THR A 323 -10.52 1.08 -7.84
CA THR A 323 -10.71 2.52 -7.60
C THR A 323 -9.52 3.36 -8.06
N ASP A 324 -8.29 2.88 -7.84
CA ASP A 324 -7.06 3.53 -8.29
C ASP A 324 -6.91 3.49 -9.82
N TYR A 325 -7.19 2.35 -10.44
CA TYR A 325 -7.14 2.25 -11.91
C TYR A 325 -8.12 3.23 -12.59
N VAL A 326 -9.33 3.37 -12.05
CA VAL A 326 -10.31 4.35 -12.53
C VAL A 326 -9.86 5.77 -12.20
N GLY A 327 -9.40 6.03 -10.98
CA GLY A 327 -8.87 7.31 -10.57
C GLY A 327 -7.71 7.79 -11.45
N HIS A 328 -6.77 6.92 -11.76
CA HIS A 328 -5.68 7.22 -12.69
C HIS A 328 -6.17 7.55 -14.09
N ARG A 329 -7.12 6.79 -14.63
CA ARG A 329 -7.65 6.98 -15.98
C ARG A 329 -8.53 8.22 -16.09
N CYS A 330 -9.50 8.38 -15.19
CA CYS A 330 -10.57 9.36 -15.34
C CYS A 330 -10.39 10.59 -14.44
N GLY A 331 -9.72 10.44 -13.29
CA GLY A 331 -9.52 11.49 -12.31
C GLY A 331 -10.70 11.64 -11.33
N PRO A 332 -10.55 12.49 -10.29
CA PRO A 332 -11.46 12.55 -9.13
C PRO A 332 -12.81 13.25 -9.41
N HIS A 333 -13.00 13.79 -10.59
CA HIS A 333 -14.23 14.53 -10.95
C HIS A 333 -15.09 13.79 -11.98
N ALA A 334 -14.64 12.64 -12.48
CA ALA A 334 -15.31 11.87 -13.51
C ALA A 334 -16.57 11.15 -13.01
N ILE A 335 -17.50 10.93 -13.93
CA ILE A 335 -18.71 10.10 -13.68
C ILE A 335 -18.28 8.68 -13.31
N GLU A 336 -17.28 8.13 -13.98
CA GLU A 336 -16.72 6.80 -13.75
C GLU A 336 -16.24 6.64 -12.31
N THR A 337 -15.59 7.67 -11.78
CA THR A 337 -15.13 7.65 -10.39
C THR A 337 -16.31 7.62 -9.42
N MET A 338 -17.32 8.44 -9.62
CA MET A 338 -18.52 8.41 -8.78
C MET A 338 -19.26 7.08 -8.91
N ASP A 339 -19.51 6.58 -10.13
CA ASP A 339 -20.20 5.29 -10.36
C ASP A 339 -19.45 4.12 -9.72
N MET A 340 -18.10 4.13 -9.80
CA MET A 340 -17.26 3.16 -9.12
C MET A 340 -17.52 3.12 -7.61
N TYR A 341 -17.60 4.28 -6.94
CA TYR A 341 -17.83 4.36 -5.49
C TYR A 341 -19.27 4.01 -5.11
N LEU A 342 -20.27 4.36 -5.93
CA LEU A 342 -21.66 3.94 -5.68
C LEU A 342 -21.82 2.41 -5.78
N ARG A 343 -21.09 1.76 -6.68
CA ARG A 343 -21.09 0.29 -6.79
C ARG A 343 -20.26 -0.36 -5.69
N LEU A 344 -19.13 0.25 -5.31
CA LEU A 344 -18.33 -0.24 -4.19
C LEU A 344 -19.13 -0.19 -2.89
N ASP A 345 -19.96 0.82 -2.67
CA ASP A 345 -20.85 0.93 -1.53
C ASP A 345 -21.79 -0.28 -1.41
N LEU A 346 -22.40 -0.70 -2.54
CA LEU A 346 -23.23 -1.90 -2.57
C LEU A 346 -22.45 -3.21 -2.36
N GLU A 347 -21.21 -3.26 -2.83
CA GLU A 347 -20.34 -4.42 -2.57
C GLU A 347 -19.90 -4.49 -1.09
N LEU A 348 -19.68 -3.35 -0.44
CA LEU A 348 -19.42 -3.29 1.00
C LEU A 348 -20.65 -3.71 1.81
N GLU A 349 -21.87 -3.26 1.45
CA GLU A 349 -23.11 -3.72 2.05
C GLU A 349 -23.22 -5.25 1.97
N ARG A 350 -23.09 -5.82 0.76
CA ARG A 350 -23.10 -7.27 0.55
C ARG A 350 -22.05 -8.02 1.36
N PHE A 351 -20.86 -7.44 1.48
CA PHE A 351 -19.75 -8.02 2.23
C PHE A 351 -20.04 -8.02 3.74
N PHE A 352 -20.52 -6.90 4.29
CA PHE A 352 -20.84 -6.80 5.73
C PHE A 352 -22.03 -7.68 6.13
N ASP A 353 -23.07 -7.77 5.28
CA ASP A 353 -24.19 -8.71 5.49
C ASP A 353 -23.69 -10.17 5.53
N ALA A 354 -22.76 -10.52 4.64
CA ALA A 354 -22.17 -11.85 4.66
C ALA A 354 -21.29 -12.12 5.89
N LEU A 355 -20.61 -11.10 6.43
CA LEU A 355 -19.89 -11.22 7.71
C LEU A 355 -20.86 -11.46 8.87
N ASP A 356 -21.98 -10.75 8.91
CA ASP A 356 -23.00 -10.97 9.94
C ASP A 356 -23.56 -12.40 9.89
N ASP A 357 -23.79 -12.92 8.67
CA ASP A 357 -24.30 -14.28 8.48
C ASP A 357 -23.26 -15.37 8.81
N GLN A 358 -21.98 -15.20 8.45
CA GLN A 358 -20.97 -16.25 8.55
C GLN A 358 -20.17 -16.21 9.85
N VAL A 359 -19.85 -15.02 10.36
CA VAL A 359 -19.06 -14.82 11.58
C VAL A 359 -19.96 -14.48 12.77
N GLY A 360 -21.07 -13.81 12.49
CA GLY A 360 -22.06 -13.34 13.45
C GLY A 360 -21.93 -11.85 13.75
N GLU A 361 -23.06 -11.17 13.83
CA GLU A 361 -23.13 -9.75 14.20
C GLU A 361 -22.42 -9.51 15.56
N GLY A 362 -21.55 -8.51 15.59
CA GLY A 362 -20.77 -8.16 16.79
C GLY A 362 -19.55 -9.06 17.07
N ASN A 363 -19.24 -10.04 16.22
CA ASN A 363 -18.04 -10.90 16.35
C ASN A 363 -16.88 -10.49 15.46
N TRP A 364 -17.03 -9.47 14.62
CA TRP A 364 -15.98 -8.99 13.73
C TRP A 364 -15.72 -7.49 13.91
N THR A 365 -14.52 -7.07 13.57
CA THR A 365 -14.10 -5.66 13.59
C THR A 365 -13.47 -5.32 12.26
N VAL A 366 -13.86 -4.19 11.69
CA VAL A 366 -13.26 -3.66 10.47
C VAL A 366 -12.62 -2.30 10.74
N PHE A 367 -11.48 -2.06 10.12
CA PHE A 367 -11.05 -0.70 9.79
C PHE A 367 -11.04 -0.51 8.28
N LEU A 368 -11.52 0.66 7.84
CA LEU A 368 -11.53 1.06 6.44
C LEU A 368 -10.70 2.34 6.29
N THR A 369 -9.75 2.33 5.35
CA THR A 369 -8.93 3.49 5.02
C THR A 369 -8.51 3.47 3.54
N SER A 370 -7.60 4.36 3.15
CA SER A 370 -6.97 4.37 1.83
C SER A 370 -5.46 4.47 1.95
N ASP A 371 -4.75 3.95 0.97
CA ASP A 371 -3.29 4.00 0.85
C ASP A 371 -2.77 5.35 0.35
N HIS A 372 -3.58 6.16 -0.27
CA HIS A 372 -3.36 7.56 -0.69
C HIS A 372 -4.62 8.15 -1.33
N GLY A 373 -4.63 9.46 -1.56
CA GLY A 373 -5.62 10.12 -2.40
C GLY A 373 -5.16 10.24 -3.85
N GLY A 374 -5.61 11.31 -4.55
CA GLY A 374 -5.24 11.58 -5.94
C GLY A 374 -5.46 13.03 -6.34
N ALA A 375 -4.59 13.54 -7.21
CA ALA A 375 -4.65 14.91 -7.69
C ALA A 375 -5.79 15.14 -8.70
N THR A 376 -6.24 16.38 -8.84
CA THR A 376 -7.08 16.79 -9.96
C THR A 376 -6.27 16.67 -11.27
N VAL A 377 -6.91 16.21 -12.35
CA VAL A 377 -6.30 16.16 -13.69
C VAL A 377 -5.80 17.54 -14.07
N PRO A 378 -4.50 17.79 -14.35
CA PRO A 378 -4.00 19.14 -14.56
C PRO A 378 -4.65 19.86 -15.73
N SER A 379 -4.91 19.19 -16.86
CA SER A 379 -5.59 19.78 -18.00
C SER A 379 -7.02 20.24 -17.69
N TYR A 380 -7.75 19.47 -16.85
CA TYR A 380 -9.03 19.92 -16.32
C TYR A 380 -8.86 21.11 -15.37
N GLY A 381 -7.90 21.03 -14.45
CA GLY A 381 -7.57 22.13 -13.53
C GLY A 381 -7.28 23.44 -14.26
N GLN A 382 -6.48 23.39 -15.35
CA GLN A 382 -6.20 24.54 -16.22
C GLN A 382 -7.47 25.10 -16.85
N SER A 383 -8.40 24.24 -17.29
CA SER A 383 -9.66 24.67 -17.91
C SER A 383 -10.57 25.46 -16.99
N ILE A 384 -10.44 25.24 -15.67
CA ILE A 384 -11.19 25.98 -14.63
C ILE A 384 -10.34 27.07 -13.95
N GLY A 385 -9.13 27.36 -14.48
CA GLY A 385 -8.28 28.46 -14.03
C GLY A 385 -7.33 28.15 -12.87
N LEU A 386 -7.10 26.89 -12.52
CA LEU A 386 -6.09 26.52 -11.52
C LEU A 386 -4.67 26.64 -12.10
N PRO A 387 -3.67 27.10 -11.30
CA PRO A 387 -2.29 27.25 -11.73
C PRO A 387 -1.51 25.92 -11.66
N VAL A 388 -2.00 24.93 -12.36
CA VAL A 388 -1.46 23.56 -12.39
C VAL A 388 -0.90 23.24 -13.77
N ASP A 389 0.06 22.32 -13.87
CA ASP A 389 0.68 21.95 -15.15
C ASP A 389 1.34 20.57 -15.08
N TYR A 390 1.99 20.22 -16.18
CA TYR A 390 2.79 19.00 -16.32
C TYR A 390 4.28 19.33 -16.27
N TRP A 391 5.05 18.39 -15.77
CA TRP A 391 6.50 18.51 -15.65
C TRP A 391 7.19 17.19 -16.02
N SER A 392 8.47 17.26 -16.41
CA SER A 392 9.22 16.09 -16.87
C SER A 392 10.52 15.92 -16.09
N HIS A 393 10.66 14.80 -15.42
CA HIS A 393 11.90 14.39 -14.77
C HIS A 393 13.07 14.30 -15.75
N GLY A 394 12.84 13.73 -16.96
CA GLY A 394 13.88 13.55 -17.97
C GLY A 394 14.42 14.87 -18.50
N ASP A 395 13.52 15.84 -18.78
CA ASP A 395 13.94 17.14 -19.29
C ASP A 395 14.72 17.92 -18.21
N MET A 396 14.35 17.81 -16.93
CA MET A 396 15.10 18.37 -15.81
C MET A 396 16.49 17.74 -15.71
N GLN A 397 16.59 16.42 -15.76
CA GLN A 397 17.87 15.72 -15.70
C GLN A 397 18.83 16.23 -16.77
N ILE A 398 18.36 16.32 -18.02
CA ILE A 398 19.17 16.84 -19.15
C ILE A 398 19.72 18.25 -18.83
N ARG A 399 18.86 19.17 -18.39
CA ARG A 399 19.28 20.54 -18.08
C ARG A 399 20.28 20.63 -16.93
N ILE A 400 20.09 19.79 -15.89
CA ILE A 400 21.04 19.72 -14.77
C ILE A 400 22.39 19.18 -15.24
N GLU A 401 22.41 18.09 -15.99
CA GLU A 401 23.65 17.50 -16.53
C GLU A 401 24.38 18.45 -17.47
N GLU A 402 23.68 19.14 -18.37
CA GLU A 402 24.27 20.16 -19.23
C GLU A 402 24.95 21.31 -18.44
N ASN A 403 24.33 21.76 -17.35
CA ASN A 403 24.92 22.79 -16.47
C ASN A 403 26.18 22.28 -15.76
N LEU A 404 26.12 21.03 -15.24
CA LEU A 404 27.25 20.39 -14.57
C LEU A 404 28.41 20.16 -15.54
N ASP A 405 28.15 19.69 -16.77
CA ASP A 405 29.15 19.49 -17.82
C ASP A 405 29.85 20.79 -18.20
N GLN A 406 29.08 21.84 -18.42
CA GLN A 406 29.63 23.17 -18.76
C GLN A 406 30.50 23.73 -17.65
N ARG A 407 30.15 23.50 -16.38
CA ARG A 407 30.83 24.08 -15.24
C ARG A 407 32.01 23.27 -14.73
N PHE A 408 31.89 21.95 -14.74
CA PHE A 408 32.81 21.02 -14.08
C PHE A 408 33.40 19.96 -15.02
N GLY A 409 33.03 19.97 -16.29
CA GLY A 409 33.48 19.01 -17.29
C GLY A 409 32.57 17.76 -17.37
N ALA A 410 32.46 17.21 -18.58
CA ALA A 410 31.56 16.09 -18.91
C ALA A 410 31.90 14.81 -18.14
N ARG A 411 30.87 14.22 -17.52
CA ARG A 411 30.89 12.90 -16.87
C ARG A 411 29.46 12.39 -16.66
N ASN A 412 29.30 11.15 -16.17
CA ASN A 412 28.03 10.71 -15.63
C ASN A 412 27.80 11.41 -14.27
N TRP A 413 26.84 12.31 -14.20
CA TRP A 413 26.50 13.05 -12.99
C TRP A 413 25.35 12.40 -12.22
N ILE A 414 24.34 11.88 -12.95
CA ILE A 414 23.09 11.39 -12.40
C ILE A 414 22.84 9.98 -12.94
N ASP A 415 22.73 8.99 -12.07
CA ASP A 415 22.41 7.62 -12.46
C ASP A 415 20.93 7.42 -12.70
N ASN A 416 20.07 8.05 -11.90
CA ASN A 416 18.63 7.85 -11.98
C ASN A 416 17.87 9.06 -11.43
N VAL A 417 16.68 9.30 -11.97
CA VAL A 417 15.67 10.22 -11.41
C VAL A 417 14.35 9.47 -11.31
N SER A 418 13.94 9.12 -10.11
CA SER A 418 12.69 8.41 -9.85
C SER A 418 12.14 8.76 -8.45
N ASN A 419 10.84 8.52 -8.23
CA ASN A 419 10.18 8.75 -6.95
C ASN A 419 10.41 10.15 -6.37
N ASN A 420 10.42 11.17 -7.24
CA ASN A 420 10.74 12.56 -6.88
C ASN A 420 12.14 12.70 -6.21
N SER A 421 13.10 11.89 -6.62
CA SER A 421 14.46 11.90 -6.11
C SER A 421 15.49 11.82 -7.24
N ILE A 422 16.63 12.51 -7.07
CA ILE A 422 17.79 12.42 -7.95
C ILE A 422 18.83 11.54 -7.28
N PHE A 423 19.34 10.55 -7.99
CA PHE A 423 20.42 9.66 -7.58
C PHE A 423 21.72 10.12 -8.24
N ILE A 424 22.61 10.69 -7.47
CA ILE A 424 23.91 11.15 -7.94
C ILE A 424 24.80 9.93 -8.19
N SER A 425 25.54 9.92 -9.29
CA SER A 425 26.40 8.80 -9.66
C SER A 425 27.63 8.66 -8.75
N GLU A 426 28.13 7.44 -8.63
CA GLU A 426 29.39 7.18 -7.94
C GLU A 426 30.56 7.94 -8.60
N ALA A 427 30.56 8.06 -9.93
CA ALA A 427 31.57 8.83 -10.65
C ALA A 427 31.58 10.32 -10.28
N ALA A 428 30.41 10.89 -10.01
CA ALA A 428 30.28 12.28 -9.56
C ALA A 428 30.76 12.45 -8.11
N TYR A 429 30.45 11.53 -7.22
CA TYR A 429 30.97 11.53 -5.85
C TYR A 429 32.49 11.34 -5.80
N ASN A 430 33.03 10.40 -6.58
CA ASN A 430 34.47 10.19 -6.70
C ASN A 430 35.20 11.44 -7.23
N TRP A 431 34.59 12.19 -8.14
CA TRP A 431 35.09 13.47 -8.57
C TRP A 431 35.04 14.52 -7.45
N ALA A 432 33.97 14.59 -6.69
CA ALA A 432 33.77 15.60 -5.64
C ALA A 432 34.74 15.35 -4.45
N ASP A 433 34.75 14.15 -3.91
CA ASP A 433 35.46 13.80 -2.67
C ASP A 433 36.89 13.28 -2.91
N GLY A 434 37.14 12.62 -4.05
CA GLY A 434 38.42 12.04 -4.42
C GLY A 434 39.41 13.02 -5.07
N ASN A 435 38.97 14.21 -5.47
CA ASN A 435 39.80 15.23 -6.15
C ASN A 435 40.05 16.43 -5.26
N THR A 436 41.28 16.55 -4.75
CA THR A 436 41.71 17.68 -3.88
C THR A 436 41.57 19.06 -4.53
N ASN A 437 41.43 19.12 -5.86
CA ASN A 437 41.17 20.36 -6.61
C ASN A 437 39.70 20.56 -6.97
N SER A 438 38.80 19.66 -6.55
CA SER A 438 37.36 19.86 -6.74
C SER A 438 36.89 21.09 -5.95
N PRO A 439 36.05 21.97 -6.55
CA PRO A 439 35.48 23.09 -5.82
C PRO A 439 34.33 22.69 -4.88
N LEU A 440 33.89 21.44 -4.93
CA LEU A 440 32.79 20.87 -4.13
C LEU A 440 33.23 19.52 -3.56
N ASP A 441 32.85 19.25 -2.32
CA ASP A 441 32.77 17.93 -1.74
C ASP A 441 31.41 17.29 -2.08
N GLY A 442 31.16 16.02 -1.68
CA GLY A 442 29.90 15.32 -1.96
C GLY A 442 28.68 16.06 -1.42
N ALA A 443 28.75 16.62 -0.22
CA ALA A 443 27.68 17.43 0.36
C ALA A 443 27.44 18.73 -0.44
N GLY A 444 28.51 19.38 -0.86
CA GLY A 444 28.44 20.54 -1.75
C GLY A 444 27.83 20.22 -3.11
N LEU A 445 28.13 19.04 -3.66
CA LEU A 445 27.53 18.56 -4.91
C LEU A 445 26.01 18.33 -4.78
N GLN A 446 25.56 17.66 -3.72
CA GLN A 446 24.14 17.50 -3.43
C GLN A 446 23.41 18.86 -3.37
N ARG A 447 23.97 19.83 -2.60
CA ARG A 447 23.41 21.19 -2.49
C ARG A 447 23.41 21.94 -3.81
N TYR A 448 24.44 21.75 -4.64
CA TYR A 448 24.52 22.39 -5.94
C TYR A 448 23.47 21.85 -6.90
N ILE A 449 23.28 20.52 -6.98
CA ILE A 449 22.24 19.89 -7.79
C ILE A 449 20.85 20.28 -7.26
N SER A 450 20.65 20.29 -5.94
CA SER A 450 19.42 20.76 -5.31
C SER A 450 19.08 22.21 -5.70
N LYS A 451 20.08 23.09 -5.78
CA LYS A 451 19.89 24.46 -6.24
C LYS A 451 19.46 24.51 -7.72
N LEU A 452 20.07 23.72 -8.60
CA LEU A 452 19.70 23.66 -10.01
C LEU A 452 18.27 23.14 -10.19
N ALA A 453 17.90 22.08 -9.44
CA ALA A 453 16.55 21.54 -9.47
C ALA A 453 15.49 22.56 -9.00
N LEU A 454 15.82 23.43 -8.05
CA LEU A 454 14.92 24.49 -7.58
C LEU A 454 14.67 25.60 -8.64
N GLU A 455 15.53 25.73 -9.65
CA GLU A 455 15.35 26.65 -10.77
C GLU A 455 14.30 26.15 -11.78
N GLU A 456 13.89 24.89 -11.69
CA GLU A 456 12.85 24.27 -12.53
C GLU A 456 11.45 24.83 -12.22
N ALA A 457 10.68 25.13 -13.28
CA ALA A 457 9.37 25.78 -13.14
C ALA A 457 8.36 24.96 -12.31
N GLY A 458 8.45 23.64 -12.36
CA GLY A 458 7.55 22.71 -11.67
C GLY A 458 7.93 22.40 -10.22
N ILE A 459 9.10 22.80 -9.75
CA ILE A 459 9.60 22.47 -8.41
C ILE A 459 9.34 23.62 -7.45
N ILE A 460 8.82 23.32 -6.26
CA ILE A 460 8.60 24.29 -5.17
C ILE A 460 9.64 24.12 -4.06
N GLN A 461 10.11 22.90 -3.82
CA GLN A 461 11.22 22.63 -2.91
C GLN A 461 12.16 21.58 -3.52
N SER A 462 13.44 21.74 -3.25
CA SER A 462 14.48 20.77 -3.52
C SER A 462 15.39 20.70 -2.30
N ILE A 463 15.64 19.50 -1.81
CA ILE A 463 16.33 19.27 -0.54
C ILE A 463 17.48 18.30 -0.76
N ALA A 464 18.71 18.74 -0.51
CA ALA A 464 19.85 17.85 -0.43
C ALA A 464 19.67 16.89 0.77
N GLU A 465 19.96 15.61 0.60
CA GLU A 465 19.81 14.60 1.66
C GLU A 465 20.56 15.00 2.92
N VAL A 466 21.78 15.52 2.79
CA VAL A 466 22.61 15.99 3.91
C VAL A 466 21.97 17.11 4.75
N ASP A 467 20.99 17.82 4.22
CA ASP A 467 20.27 18.90 4.91
C ASP A 467 18.85 18.46 5.37
N LEU A 468 18.40 17.27 4.98
CA LEU A 468 17.00 16.84 5.15
C LEU A 468 16.57 16.81 6.62
N ALA A 469 17.36 16.18 7.50
CA ALA A 469 17.05 16.09 8.93
C ALA A 469 16.93 17.47 9.60
N THR A 470 17.79 18.41 9.21
CA THR A 470 17.74 19.78 9.73
C THR A 470 16.50 20.51 9.23
N LYS A 471 16.17 20.38 7.94
CA LYS A 471 14.96 21.01 7.37
C LYS A 471 13.68 20.41 7.94
N ALA A 472 13.62 19.09 8.16
CA ALA A 472 12.49 18.40 8.73
C ALA A 472 12.09 18.93 10.13
N SER A 473 13.02 19.49 10.90
CA SER A 473 12.74 20.05 12.22
C SER A 473 11.94 21.37 12.21
N VAL A 474 11.81 22.02 11.04
CA VAL A 474 11.19 23.36 10.91
C VAL A 474 10.24 23.50 9.73
N ASP A 475 10.18 22.52 8.85
CA ASP A 475 9.35 22.52 7.64
C ASP A 475 8.48 21.25 7.57
N PRO A 476 7.14 21.36 7.66
CA PRO A 476 6.25 20.20 7.67
C PRO A 476 6.29 19.36 6.38
N ILE A 477 6.65 19.94 5.23
CA ILE A 477 6.83 19.18 3.99
C ILE A 477 8.12 18.37 4.06
N ALA A 478 9.22 18.99 4.52
CA ALA A 478 10.49 18.30 4.72
C ALA A 478 10.37 17.18 5.79
N GLU A 479 9.54 17.38 6.83
CA GLU A 479 9.23 16.34 7.82
C GLU A 479 8.59 15.11 7.17
N ARG A 480 7.58 15.31 6.30
CA ARG A 480 6.95 14.20 5.56
C ARG A 480 7.94 13.49 4.64
N ILE A 481 8.80 14.23 3.94
CA ILE A 481 9.84 13.64 3.10
C ILE A 481 10.83 12.83 3.95
N TYR A 482 11.25 13.36 5.09
CA TYR A 482 12.16 12.68 6.01
C TYR A 482 11.58 11.36 6.53
N ALA A 483 10.28 11.34 6.84
CA ALA A 483 9.57 10.13 7.26
C ALA A 483 9.44 9.08 6.15
N GLY A 484 9.45 9.50 4.88
CA GLY A 484 9.46 8.59 3.72
C GLY A 484 10.85 8.20 3.22
N HIS A 485 11.90 8.88 3.68
CA HIS A 485 13.27 8.73 3.19
C HIS A 485 14.04 7.68 3.98
N MET A 486 14.66 6.74 3.28
CA MET A 486 15.55 5.72 3.85
C MET A 486 16.97 5.94 3.33
N PRO A 487 17.95 6.27 4.19
CA PRO A 487 19.33 6.48 3.78
C PRO A 487 19.90 5.26 3.03
N GLY A 488 20.62 5.51 1.94
CA GLY A 488 21.19 4.47 1.09
C GLY A 488 20.22 3.82 0.10
N VAL A 489 18.91 3.94 0.32
CA VAL A 489 17.86 3.42 -0.58
C VAL A 489 17.21 4.53 -1.38
N SER A 490 16.86 5.64 -0.74
CA SER A 490 16.30 6.83 -1.41
C SER A 490 17.39 7.65 -2.11
N GLY A 491 16.99 8.62 -2.96
CA GLY A 491 17.93 9.48 -3.69
C GLY A 491 18.59 10.55 -2.83
N ASP A 492 19.59 11.22 -3.40
CA ASP A 492 20.47 12.22 -2.73
C ASP A 492 19.88 13.63 -2.74
N VAL A 493 18.97 13.91 -3.68
CA VAL A 493 18.26 15.19 -3.77
C VAL A 493 16.76 14.92 -3.91
N LEU A 494 16.01 15.39 -2.93
CA LEU A 494 14.56 15.16 -2.80
C LEU A 494 13.81 16.35 -3.40
N LEU A 495 12.82 16.05 -4.23
CA LEU A 495 12.07 17.04 -5.01
C LEU A 495 10.63 17.13 -4.54
N VAL A 496 10.11 18.34 -4.45
CA VAL A 496 8.68 18.61 -4.25
C VAL A 496 8.17 19.39 -5.43
N MET A 497 7.27 18.81 -6.19
CA MET A 497 6.57 19.52 -7.26
C MET A 497 5.59 20.54 -6.68
N LYS A 498 5.26 21.56 -7.44
CA LYS A 498 4.19 22.50 -7.07
C LYS A 498 2.86 21.75 -6.93
N PRO A 499 1.93 22.21 -6.06
CA PRO A 499 0.61 21.59 -5.93
C PRO A 499 -0.10 21.47 -7.27
N GLY A 500 -0.60 20.25 -7.58
CA GLY A 500 -1.29 19.97 -8.83
C GLY A 500 -0.39 19.89 -10.08
N TRP A 501 0.93 19.99 -9.95
CA TRP A 501 1.88 19.71 -11.03
C TRP A 501 2.22 18.22 -11.02
N LEU A 502 2.12 17.57 -12.18
CA LEU A 502 2.31 16.13 -12.28
C LEU A 502 3.29 15.76 -13.39
N THR A 503 4.02 14.67 -13.17
CA THR A 503 4.69 13.93 -14.25
C THR A 503 3.72 12.82 -14.70
N TYR A 504 2.87 13.13 -15.68
CA TYR A 504 1.83 12.23 -16.19
C TYR A 504 1.43 12.60 -17.63
N GLY A 505 0.55 11.78 -18.22
CA GLY A 505 -0.07 12.09 -19.52
C GLY A 505 -1.01 13.28 -19.46
N ARG A 506 -1.47 13.75 -20.64
CA ARG A 506 -2.40 14.90 -20.72
C ARG A 506 -3.83 14.55 -20.29
N THR A 507 -4.16 13.28 -20.18
CA THR A 507 -5.43 12.74 -19.68
C THR A 507 -5.17 11.90 -18.44
N GLY A 508 -6.14 11.87 -17.53
CA GLY A 508 -6.00 11.17 -16.26
C GLY A 508 -5.08 11.88 -15.27
N THR A 509 -4.80 11.22 -14.14
CA THR A 509 -4.05 11.80 -13.02
C THR A 509 -3.19 10.76 -12.29
N THR A 510 -2.41 11.24 -11.31
CA THR A 510 -1.60 10.42 -10.41
C THR A 510 -1.52 11.07 -9.02
N HIS A 511 -0.73 10.49 -8.16
CA HIS A 511 -0.52 10.82 -6.75
C HIS A 511 0.98 10.75 -6.41
N GLY A 512 1.35 10.89 -5.13
CA GLY A 512 2.74 10.82 -4.66
C GLY A 512 3.25 12.11 -4.05
N SER A 513 2.38 13.12 -3.90
CA SER A 513 2.76 14.42 -3.34
C SER A 513 2.57 14.47 -1.81
N PRO A 514 3.20 15.45 -1.14
CA PRO A 514 2.97 15.70 0.30
C PRO A 514 1.71 16.54 0.57
N PHE A 515 0.86 16.81 -0.42
CA PHE A 515 -0.29 17.71 -0.29
C PHE A 515 -1.58 16.97 0.07
N ALA A 516 -2.55 17.70 0.65
CA ALA A 516 -3.76 17.13 1.23
C ALA A 516 -4.61 16.30 0.25
N TYR A 517 -4.59 16.60 -1.05
CA TYR A 517 -5.33 15.79 -2.02
C TYR A 517 -4.78 14.36 -2.18
N ASP A 518 -3.52 14.11 -1.78
CA ASP A 518 -2.90 12.79 -1.72
C ASP A 518 -2.81 12.25 -0.29
N THR A 519 -2.67 13.14 0.72
CA THR A 519 -2.39 12.73 2.10
C THR A 519 -3.63 12.61 2.98
N HIS A 520 -4.73 13.31 2.67
CA HIS A 520 -5.97 13.24 3.45
C HIS A 520 -6.88 12.12 2.94
N VAL A 521 -7.02 11.09 3.75
CA VAL A 521 -7.75 9.86 3.43
C VAL A 521 -8.80 9.56 4.49
N PRO A 522 -9.86 8.79 4.19
CA PRO A 522 -10.81 8.36 5.20
C PRO A 522 -10.17 7.37 6.17
N CYS A 523 -10.66 7.35 7.41
CA CYS A 523 -10.39 6.27 8.35
C CYS A 523 -11.58 6.06 9.27
N ILE A 524 -12.13 4.84 9.26
CA ILE A 524 -13.30 4.45 10.05
C ILE A 524 -13.04 3.08 10.66
N PHE A 525 -13.34 2.92 11.95
CA PHE A 525 -13.37 1.65 12.64
C PHE A 525 -14.81 1.29 12.98
N TYR A 526 -15.18 0.01 12.88
CA TYR A 526 -16.53 -0.47 13.17
C TYR A 526 -16.49 -1.92 13.68
N GLY A 527 -17.41 -2.27 14.59
CA GLY A 527 -17.65 -3.64 15.06
C GLY A 527 -17.20 -3.89 16.49
N ALA A 528 -16.85 -5.15 16.81
CA ALA A 528 -16.49 -5.58 18.17
C ALA A 528 -15.32 -4.75 18.74
N GLY A 529 -15.46 -4.32 19.99
CA GLY A 529 -14.44 -3.51 20.67
C GLY A 529 -14.29 -2.07 20.20
N VAL A 530 -15.10 -1.62 19.22
CA VAL A 530 -15.11 -0.25 18.70
C VAL A 530 -16.23 0.56 19.34
N LYS A 531 -15.89 1.63 20.02
CA LYS A 531 -16.87 2.57 20.56
C LYS A 531 -17.36 3.51 19.46
N TYR A 532 -18.67 3.68 19.34
CA TYR A 532 -19.25 4.67 18.42
C TYR A 532 -18.79 6.10 18.76
N GLY A 533 -18.40 6.86 17.75
CA GLY A 533 -17.97 8.24 17.92
C GLY A 533 -17.16 8.79 16.74
N ALA A 534 -16.46 9.88 17.00
CA ALA A 534 -15.58 10.50 16.02
C ALA A 534 -14.51 11.34 16.71
N THR A 535 -13.38 11.54 16.02
CA THR A 535 -12.39 12.56 16.38
C THR A 535 -12.13 13.51 15.21
N TYR A 536 -11.92 14.79 15.53
CA TYR A 536 -11.48 15.84 14.62
C TYR A 536 -10.01 16.23 14.86
N GLU A 537 -9.38 15.60 15.86
CA GLU A 537 -7.94 15.71 16.08
C GLU A 537 -7.19 15.03 14.94
N ARG A 538 -6.00 15.55 14.64
CA ARG A 538 -5.16 14.95 13.60
C ARG A 538 -4.67 13.60 14.00
N THR A 539 -5.03 12.57 13.22
CA THR A 539 -4.52 11.23 13.30
C THR A 539 -3.68 10.90 12.07
N HIS A 540 -2.86 9.87 12.16
CA HIS A 540 -1.98 9.46 11.08
C HIS A 540 -2.20 8.00 10.68
N ILE A 541 -1.91 7.67 9.44
CA ILE A 541 -2.04 6.32 8.92
C ILE A 541 -1.31 5.26 9.78
N ARG A 542 -0.19 5.63 10.38
CA ARG A 542 0.58 4.78 11.30
C ARG A 542 -0.12 4.51 12.64
N ASP A 543 -1.21 5.22 12.95
CA ASP A 543 -1.96 5.04 14.19
C ASP A 543 -2.98 3.89 14.08
N ILE A 544 -3.26 3.40 12.87
CA ILE A 544 -4.21 2.31 12.62
C ILE A 544 -3.74 1.01 13.28
N ALA A 545 -2.51 0.57 13.01
CA ALA A 545 -2.03 -0.70 13.55
C ALA A 545 -2.02 -0.74 15.08
N PRO A 546 -1.45 0.24 15.82
CA PRO A 546 -1.51 0.21 17.28
C PRO A 546 -2.93 0.35 17.81
N THR A 547 -3.86 1.04 17.12
CA THR A 547 -5.27 1.11 17.50
C THR A 547 -5.92 -0.27 17.37
N MET A 548 -5.75 -0.94 16.22
CA MET A 548 -6.31 -2.28 16.00
C MET A 548 -5.72 -3.31 16.96
N CYS A 549 -4.40 -3.28 17.17
CA CYS A 549 -3.75 -4.13 18.16
C CYS A 549 -4.29 -3.89 19.58
N SER A 550 -4.59 -2.65 19.96
CA SER A 550 -5.19 -2.33 21.27
C SER A 550 -6.61 -2.88 21.39
N ILE A 551 -7.43 -2.84 20.31
CA ILE A 551 -8.78 -3.45 20.29
C ILE A 551 -8.66 -4.97 20.47
N ALA A 552 -7.73 -5.61 19.75
CA ALA A 552 -7.56 -7.05 19.74
C ALA A 552 -6.65 -7.60 20.85
N GLY A 553 -6.17 -6.77 21.78
CA GLY A 553 -5.28 -7.20 22.86
C GLY A 553 -3.93 -7.75 22.41
N LEU A 554 -3.43 -7.29 21.25
CA LEU A 554 -2.20 -7.75 20.60
C LEU A 554 -1.00 -6.86 20.95
N PRO A 555 0.23 -7.40 20.92
CA PRO A 555 1.44 -6.58 20.82
C PRO A 555 1.40 -5.69 19.58
N TYR A 556 2.08 -4.55 19.64
CA TYR A 556 2.24 -3.70 18.45
C TYR A 556 3.31 -4.26 17.53
N PRO A 557 3.18 -4.10 16.18
CA PRO A 557 4.24 -4.42 15.27
C PRO A 557 5.57 -3.79 15.67
N ASN A 558 6.67 -4.50 15.46
CA ASN A 558 7.99 -4.15 16.00
C ASN A 558 8.54 -2.80 15.53
N GLY A 559 8.08 -2.30 14.37
CA GLY A 559 8.45 -0.99 13.81
C GLY A 559 7.50 0.15 14.19
N THR A 560 6.45 -0.10 14.97
CA THR A 560 5.38 0.87 15.26
C THR A 560 5.90 2.18 15.84
N THR A 561 5.53 3.29 15.22
CA THR A 561 5.77 4.67 15.68
C THR A 561 4.48 5.46 15.87
N GLY A 562 3.36 4.89 15.45
CA GLY A 562 2.02 5.41 15.68
C GLY A 562 1.57 5.23 17.15
N LYS A 563 0.41 5.78 17.46
CA LYS A 563 -0.22 5.69 18.78
C LYS A 563 -1.67 5.25 18.61
N PRO A 564 -2.22 4.46 19.54
CA PRO A 564 -3.64 4.17 19.51
C PRO A 564 -4.45 5.47 19.67
N VAL A 565 -5.57 5.54 18.98
CA VAL A 565 -6.51 6.67 19.08
C VAL A 565 -7.30 6.52 20.36
N SER A 566 -6.88 7.25 21.40
CA SER A 566 -7.36 7.10 22.79
C SER A 566 -8.86 7.35 22.93
N GLU A 567 -9.41 8.29 22.15
CA GLU A 567 -10.83 8.65 22.18
C GLU A 567 -11.76 7.48 21.81
N MET A 568 -11.23 6.47 21.14
CA MET A 568 -11.99 5.25 20.81
C MET A 568 -12.19 4.35 22.06
N PHE A 569 -11.36 4.50 23.09
CA PHE A 569 -11.37 3.68 24.30
C PHE A 569 -11.95 4.42 25.53
N GLU A 570 -12.11 5.73 25.47
CA GLU A 570 -12.68 6.59 26.52
C GLU A 570 -14.22 6.62 26.44
#